data_80b346c0c9ae23f12713aa12aed51e33
#
_entry.id   80b346c0c9ae23f12713aa12aed51e33
#
_cell.length_a   1.000
_cell.length_b   1.000
_cell.length_c   1.000
_cell.angle_alpha   90.00
_cell.angle_beta   90.00
_cell.angle_gamma   90.00
#
_symmetry.space_group_name_H-M   'P 1'
#
loop_
_entity.id
_entity.type
_entity.pdbx_description
1 polymer ?
#
loop_
_entity_poly.entity_id
_entity_poly.type
_entity_poly.pdbx_seq_one_letter_code
_entity_poly.pdbx_strand_id
1 'polypeptide(L)'
;MKLLSRKSITAATAVAVLGGLSIAAVPSEAASPAHHKAGRDDTAAPTLTARQLAELPLTDRHLTKHEKANLAIVLRDYYVAEGAHIDVPTFVNSFAKDGVFNDMVAGQAYRGDALGNVLPYMKGLFSDVHRDLKRITVNGDTISIELSIQGTFDGQLPTPTGGFIKGNGQKVDAPTADFWYLKNGKVTAFNCFVGYSKMYSDMGVNFDWPSAANKH
;
A
#
# COMPACT_ATOMS: atom_id res chain seq x y z
N MET A 1 54.18 24.25 -34.50
CA MET A 1 53.90 23.85 -33.13
C MET A 1 52.64 24.55 -32.69
N LYS A 2 51.45 23.88 -32.83
CA LYS A 2 50.13 24.46 -32.46
C LYS A 2 49.59 23.61 -31.31
N LEU A 3 49.38 24.24 -30.12
CA LEU A 3 48.76 23.63 -28.97
C LEU A 3 47.28 23.34 -29.25
N LEU A 4 46.88 22.09 -29.08
CA LEU A 4 45.49 21.66 -29.08
C LEU A 4 44.89 21.85 -27.68
N SER A 5 43.89 22.70 -27.59
CA SER A 5 43.07 22.95 -26.43
C SER A 5 42.25 21.71 -26.08
N ARG A 6 42.38 21.19 -24.86
CA ARG A 6 41.53 20.17 -24.28
C ARG A 6 40.21 20.79 -23.85
N LYS A 7 39.14 20.47 -24.54
CA LYS A 7 37.75 20.71 -24.05
C LYS A 7 37.39 19.67 -23.03
N SER A 8 37.18 20.11 -21.79
CA SER A 8 36.60 19.31 -20.72
C SER A 8 35.16 18.96 -21.06
N ILE A 9 34.87 17.69 -21.21
CA ILE A 9 33.49 17.18 -21.33
C ILE A 9 33.04 16.91 -19.89
N THR A 10 32.16 17.77 -19.40
CA THR A 10 31.45 17.54 -18.13
C THR A 10 30.37 16.50 -18.40
N ALA A 11 30.56 15.29 -17.91
CA ALA A 11 29.55 14.26 -17.93
C ALA A 11 28.43 14.66 -16.95
N ALA A 12 27.31 15.08 -17.48
CA ALA A 12 26.09 15.21 -16.70
C ALA A 12 25.54 13.82 -16.45
N THR A 13 25.69 13.34 -15.22
CA THR A 13 25.06 12.09 -14.75
C THR A 13 23.57 12.37 -14.61
N ALA A 14 22.78 11.98 -15.61
CA ALA A 14 21.34 11.97 -15.52
C ALA A 14 20.95 10.75 -14.66
N VAL A 15 20.71 10.99 -13.38
CA VAL A 15 20.00 10.05 -12.51
C VAL A 15 18.57 9.98 -13.02
N ALA A 16 18.22 8.87 -13.70
CA ALA A 16 16.84 8.57 -14.01
C ALA A 16 16.11 8.26 -12.70
N VAL A 17 15.48 9.27 -12.11
CA VAL A 17 14.50 9.10 -11.05
C VAL A 17 13.30 8.42 -11.69
N LEU A 18 13.17 7.11 -11.47
CA LEU A 18 11.92 6.40 -11.67
C LEU A 18 10.88 7.11 -10.79
N GLY A 19 9.92 7.75 -11.47
CA GLY A 19 9.06 8.76 -10.90
C GLY A 19 8.34 8.32 -9.64
N GLY A 20 8.75 8.89 -8.52
CA GLY A 20 7.90 8.95 -7.35
C GLY A 20 6.67 9.77 -7.70
N LEU A 21 5.48 9.17 -7.67
CA LEU A 21 4.22 9.90 -7.73
C LEU A 21 4.14 10.80 -6.50
N SER A 22 4.54 12.03 -6.64
CA SER A 22 4.17 13.08 -5.67
C SER A 22 2.66 13.25 -5.80
N ILE A 23 1.92 12.78 -4.80
CA ILE A 23 0.48 13.06 -4.70
C ILE A 23 0.36 14.56 -4.45
N ALA A 24 0.00 15.32 -5.48
CA ALA A 24 -0.40 16.71 -5.33
C ALA A 24 -1.60 16.74 -4.38
N ALA A 25 -1.47 17.46 -3.27
CA ALA A 25 -2.54 17.65 -2.31
C ALA A 25 -3.75 18.27 -3.03
N VAL A 26 -4.84 17.53 -3.12
CA VAL A 26 -6.13 18.07 -3.52
C VAL A 26 -6.58 18.99 -2.38
N PRO A 27 -6.92 20.25 -2.61
CA PRO A 27 -7.46 21.12 -1.56
C PRO A 27 -8.79 20.54 -1.09
N SER A 28 -8.82 20.07 0.16
CA SER A 28 -10.03 19.64 0.85
C SER A 28 -10.81 20.90 1.23
N GLU A 29 -11.98 21.10 0.64
CA GLU A 29 -12.97 22.01 1.19
C GLU A 29 -13.36 21.53 2.60
N ALA A 30 -13.17 22.40 3.56
CA ALA A 30 -13.44 22.17 4.97
C ALA A 30 -14.95 21.95 5.19
N ALA A 31 -15.35 20.72 5.39
CA ALA A 31 -16.64 20.40 6.00
C ALA A 31 -16.50 20.53 7.53
N SER A 32 -17.34 21.37 8.14
CA SER A 32 -17.47 21.57 9.59
C SER A 32 -17.62 20.25 10.36
N PRO A 33 -17.02 20.13 11.55
CA PRO A 33 -17.11 18.91 12.34
C PRO A 33 -18.52 18.76 12.93
N ALA A 34 -19.25 17.76 12.44
CA ALA A 34 -20.43 17.27 13.16
C ALA A 34 -19.94 16.52 14.41
N HIS A 35 -20.40 16.99 15.59
CA HIS A 35 -20.19 16.32 16.87
C HIS A 35 -20.75 14.89 16.83
N HIS A 36 -19.88 13.90 16.65
CA HIS A 36 -20.23 12.50 16.91
C HIS A 36 -20.01 12.20 18.39
N LYS A 37 -21.12 11.79 19.02
CA LYS A 37 -21.16 11.32 20.42
C LYS A 37 -20.10 10.21 20.61
N ALA A 38 -19.23 10.43 21.60
CA ALA A 38 -18.41 9.39 22.18
C ALA A 38 -19.30 8.22 22.65
N GLY A 39 -19.06 7.04 22.14
CA GLY A 39 -19.83 5.86 22.53
C GLY A 39 -19.31 4.61 21.89
N ARG A 40 -18.27 4.08 22.45
CA ARG A 40 -17.94 2.71 22.85
C ARG A 40 -16.44 2.59 22.98
N ASP A 41 -16.04 2.28 24.18
CA ASP A 41 -14.66 1.92 24.50
C ASP A 41 -14.41 0.48 23.97
N ASP A 42 -14.17 0.35 22.65
CA ASP A 42 -13.81 -0.92 22.01
C ASP A 42 -12.31 -1.19 22.15
N THR A 43 -11.79 -1.11 23.39
CA THR A 43 -10.39 -1.39 23.71
C THR A 43 -10.07 -2.89 23.78
N ALA A 44 -11.03 -3.77 23.56
CA ALA A 44 -10.75 -5.20 23.46
C ALA A 44 -10.02 -5.50 22.14
N ALA A 45 -8.79 -6.02 22.24
CA ALA A 45 -8.06 -6.50 21.07
C ALA A 45 -8.95 -7.50 20.28
N PRO A 46 -9.02 -7.40 18.95
CA PRO A 46 -9.80 -8.34 18.15
C PRO A 46 -9.30 -9.76 18.40
N THR A 47 -10.23 -10.73 18.53
CA THR A 47 -9.90 -12.13 18.77
C THR A 47 -10.35 -12.97 17.59
N LEU A 48 -9.46 -13.87 17.12
CA LEU A 48 -9.78 -14.83 16.07
C LEU A 48 -10.35 -16.10 16.70
N THR A 49 -11.46 -16.58 16.18
CA THR A 49 -12.04 -17.88 16.52
C THR A 49 -11.21 -19.03 15.92
N ALA A 50 -11.33 -20.22 16.49
CA ALA A 50 -10.67 -21.41 15.96
C ALA A 50 -11.07 -21.70 14.49
N ARG A 51 -12.33 -21.42 14.12
CA ARG A 51 -12.83 -21.56 12.75
C ARG A 51 -12.13 -20.60 11.80
N GLN A 52 -12.05 -19.32 12.14
CA GLN A 52 -11.35 -18.32 11.32
C GLN A 52 -9.88 -18.70 11.12
N LEU A 53 -9.19 -19.13 12.19
CA LEU A 53 -7.80 -19.60 12.09
C LEU A 53 -7.66 -20.84 11.19
N ALA A 54 -8.65 -21.75 11.17
CA ALA A 54 -8.61 -22.94 10.33
C ALA A 54 -8.76 -22.62 8.82
N GLU A 55 -9.42 -21.53 8.50
CA GLU A 55 -9.67 -21.08 7.11
C GLU A 55 -8.50 -20.24 6.55
N LEU A 56 -7.58 -19.74 7.39
CA LEU A 56 -6.43 -18.95 6.96
C LEU A 56 -5.30 -19.82 6.36
N PRO A 57 -4.58 -19.32 5.35
CA PRO A 57 -3.42 -19.99 4.75
C PRO A 57 -2.15 -19.87 5.62
N LEU A 58 -2.24 -20.27 6.90
CA LEU A 58 -1.15 -20.19 7.87
C LEU A 58 -0.08 -21.24 7.60
N THR A 59 1.19 -20.84 7.67
CA THR A 59 2.35 -21.76 7.60
C THR A 59 2.52 -22.57 8.89
N ASP A 60 2.21 -21.97 10.04
CA ASP A 60 2.14 -22.64 11.34
C ASP A 60 0.79 -22.34 12.00
N ARG A 61 0.14 -23.38 12.52
CA ARG A 61 -1.16 -23.29 13.20
C ARG A 61 -1.03 -23.21 14.74
N HIS A 62 0.17 -23.38 15.27
CA HIS A 62 0.45 -23.37 16.71
C HIS A 62 0.81 -21.95 17.19
N LEU A 63 -0.10 -21.01 16.98
CA LEU A 63 0.11 -19.62 17.40
C LEU A 63 -0.15 -19.43 18.90
N THR A 64 0.72 -18.69 19.57
CA THR A 64 0.52 -18.21 20.94
C THR A 64 -0.67 -17.25 21.03
N LYS A 65 -1.12 -16.93 22.24
CA LYS A 65 -2.18 -15.92 22.45
C LYS A 65 -1.78 -14.54 21.91
N HIS A 66 -0.51 -14.17 22.09
CA HIS A 66 0.05 -12.92 21.60
C HIS A 66 0.04 -12.84 20.07
N GLU A 67 0.53 -13.87 19.40
CA GLU A 67 0.55 -13.94 17.93
C GLU A 67 -0.85 -13.92 17.32
N LYS A 68 -1.82 -14.60 17.95
CA LYS A 68 -3.23 -14.54 17.52
C LYS A 68 -3.79 -13.13 17.63
N ALA A 69 -3.45 -12.39 18.69
CA ALA A 69 -3.89 -11.01 18.86
C ALA A 69 -3.25 -10.09 17.79
N ASN A 70 -1.96 -10.23 17.53
CA ASN A 70 -1.27 -9.48 16.47
C ASN A 70 -1.85 -9.79 15.09
N LEU A 71 -2.07 -11.07 14.77
CA LEU A 71 -2.68 -11.49 13.52
C LEU A 71 -4.10 -10.91 13.34
N ALA A 72 -4.88 -10.87 14.41
CA ALA A 72 -6.23 -10.31 14.36
C ALA A 72 -6.23 -8.81 14.02
N ILE A 73 -5.23 -8.05 14.48
CA ILE A 73 -5.06 -6.63 14.12
C ILE A 73 -4.79 -6.51 12.63
N VAL A 74 -3.83 -7.26 12.10
CA VAL A 74 -3.45 -7.23 10.68
C VAL A 74 -4.62 -7.63 9.77
N LEU A 75 -5.34 -8.70 10.11
CA LEU A 75 -6.50 -9.13 9.32
C LEU A 75 -7.65 -8.12 9.36
N ARG A 76 -7.86 -7.43 10.50
CA ARG A 76 -8.80 -6.32 10.57
C ARG A 76 -8.39 -5.17 9.65
N ASP A 77 -7.09 -4.85 9.62
CA ASP A 77 -6.58 -3.78 8.76
C ASP A 77 -6.74 -4.11 7.26
N TYR A 78 -6.58 -5.38 6.86
CA TYR A 78 -6.97 -5.81 5.52
C TYR A 78 -8.47 -5.69 5.28
N TYR A 79 -9.31 -6.14 6.22
CA TYR A 79 -10.76 -6.07 6.08
C TYR A 79 -11.24 -4.63 5.86
N VAL A 80 -10.74 -3.67 6.65
CA VAL A 80 -11.12 -2.24 6.48
C VAL A 80 -10.43 -1.57 5.29
N ALA A 81 -9.56 -2.26 4.59
CA ALA A 81 -8.94 -1.81 3.34
C ALA A 81 -9.60 -2.41 2.08
N GLU A 82 -10.56 -3.34 2.24
CA GLU A 82 -11.36 -3.87 1.13
C GLU A 82 -12.31 -2.80 0.57
N GLY A 83 -12.53 -2.78 -0.74
CA GLY A 83 -13.32 -1.75 -1.42
C GLY A 83 -14.72 -1.53 -0.83
N ALA A 84 -15.37 -2.61 -0.35
CA ALA A 84 -16.70 -2.56 0.26
C ALA A 84 -16.66 -2.10 1.74
N HIS A 85 -15.51 -2.11 2.41
CA HIS A 85 -15.38 -1.95 3.86
C HIS A 85 -14.40 -0.85 4.28
N ILE A 86 -14.10 0.10 3.40
CA ILE A 86 -13.13 1.18 3.68
C ILE A 86 -13.48 1.91 4.98
N ASP A 87 -12.59 1.77 5.97
CA ASP A 87 -12.66 2.47 7.26
C ASP A 87 -11.28 3.04 7.62
N VAL A 88 -11.05 4.26 7.15
CA VAL A 88 -9.79 4.98 7.34
C VAL A 88 -9.45 5.20 8.82
N PRO A 89 -10.38 5.63 9.69
CA PRO A 89 -10.10 5.80 11.11
C PRO A 89 -9.62 4.51 11.79
N THR A 90 -10.25 3.37 11.51
CA THR A 90 -9.84 2.07 12.07
C THR A 90 -8.44 1.70 11.61
N PHE A 91 -8.13 1.85 10.32
CA PHE A 91 -6.79 1.59 9.78
C PHE A 91 -5.72 2.47 10.44
N VAL A 92 -5.92 3.80 10.46
CA VAL A 92 -4.97 4.76 11.04
C VAL A 92 -4.76 4.49 12.54
N ASN A 93 -5.83 4.19 13.28
CA ASN A 93 -5.77 3.90 14.70
C ASN A 93 -5.06 2.58 15.05
N SER A 94 -4.85 1.68 14.09
CA SER A 94 -4.06 0.47 14.33
C SER A 94 -2.56 0.76 14.47
N PHE A 95 -2.09 1.86 13.90
CA PHE A 95 -0.69 2.26 13.95
C PHE A 95 -0.31 2.91 15.28
N ALA A 96 0.95 2.72 15.69
CA ALA A 96 1.57 3.50 16.75
C ALA A 96 1.68 4.98 16.31
N LYS A 97 1.81 5.89 17.29
CA LYS A 97 1.92 7.34 17.01
C LYS A 97 3.04 7.69 16.03
N ASP A 98 4.14 6.97 16.08
CA ASP A 98 5.31 7.06 15.19
C ASP A 98 5.35 5.96 14.11
N GLY A 99 4.26 5.21 14.00
CA GLY A 99 4.12 4.12 13.02
C GLY A 99 4.19 4.61 11.58
N VAL A 100 4.60 3.70 10.69
CA VAL A 100 4.81 4.02 9.28
C VAL A 100 4.23 2.93 8.38
N PHE A 101 3.54 3.33 7.33
CA PHE A 101 3.31 2.51 6.15
C PHE A 101 4.35 2.90 5.09
N ASN A 102 5.11 1.93 4.62
CA ASN A 102 6.09 2.07 3.55
C ASN A 102 5.59 1.34 2.30
N ASP A 103 5.32 2.07 1.23
CA ASP A 103 5.24 1.50 -0.10
C ASP A 103 6.67 1.35 -0.63
N MET A 104 7.20 0.14 -0.49
CA MET A 104 8.61 -0.13 -0.70
C MET A 104 9.02 -0.02 -2.17
N VAL A 105 8.11 -0.35 -3.09
CA VAL A 105 8.40 -0.33 -4.53
C VAL A 105 8.24 1.08 -5.09
N ALA A 106 7.25 1.84 -4.62
CA ALA A 106 7.10 3.25 -5.00
C ALA A 106 8.08 4.18 -4.25
N GLY A 107 8.75 3.71 -3.20
CA GLY A 107 9.65 4.52 -2.38
C GLY A 107 8.93 5.60 -1.57
N GLN A 108 7.67 5.34 -1.17
CA GLN A 108 6.83 6.29 -0.43
C GLN A 108 6.68 5.83 1.03
N ALA A 109 6.63 6.79 1.95
CA ALA A 109 6.38 6.53 3.36
C ALA A 109 5.26 7.43 3.88
N TYR A 110 4.28 6.83 4.54
CA TYR A 110 3.10 7.50 5.08
C TYR A 110 3.12 7.43 6.60
N ARG A 111 2.95 8.58 7.28
CA ARG A 111 2.97 8.70 8.75
C ARG A 111 1.86 9.65 9.20
N GLY A 112 1.40 9.49 10.43
CA GLY A 112 0.38 10.37 11.00
C GLY A 112 -0.85 10.45 10.09
N ASP A 113 -1.32 11.67 9.81
CA ASP A 113 -2.51 11.90 8.99
C ASP A 113 -2.39 11.37 7.54
N ALA A 114 -1.15 11.28 7.01
CA ALA A 114 -0.91 10.76 5.67
C ALA A 114 -1.25 9.27 5.53
N LEU A 115 -1.25 8.49 6.62
CA LEU A 115 -1.73 7.10 6.61
C LEU A 115 -3.17 6.99 6.09
N GLY A 116 -3.99 8.01 6.38
CA GLY A 116 -5.39 8.07 5.93
C GLY A 116 -5.57 8.13 4.40
N ASN A 117 -4.52 8.46 3.64
CA ASN A 117 -4.60 8.61 2.18
C ASN A 117 -4.46 7.27 1.43
N VAL A 118 -3.89 6.25 2.09
CA VAL A 118 -3.55 4.96 1.44
C VAL A 118 -4.79 4.23 0.93
N LEU A 119 -5.81 4.10 1.77
CA LEU A 119 -7.02 3.37 1.45
C LEU A 119 -7.87 4.05 0.36
N PRO A 120 -8.18 5.36 0.46
CA PRO A 120 -8.89 6.08 -0.59
C PRO A 120 -8.17 6.07 -1.93
N TYR A 121 -6.83 6.10 -1.94
CA TYR A 121 -6.06 6.01 -3.18
C TYR A 121 -6.32 4.68 -3.91
N MET A 122 -6.19 3.55 -3.22
CA MET A 122 -6.44 2.24 -3.81
C MET A 122 -7.89 2.06 -4.27
N LYS A 123 -8.85 2.52 -3.45
CA LYS A 123 -10.27 2.53 -3.84
C LYS A 123 -10.55 3.44 -5.04
N GLY A 124 -9.80 4.52 -5.20
CA GLY A 124 -9.88 5.43 -6.34
C GLY A 124 -9.38 4.82 -7.65
N LEU A 125 -8.60 3.74 -7.60
CA LEU A 125 -8.18 2.94 -8.76
C LEU A 125 -9.16 1.79 -9.03
N PHE A 126 -9.57 1.08 -7.96
CA PHE A 126 -10.37 -0.14 -7.98
C PHE A 126 -11.48 -0.04 -6.95
N SER A 127 -12.74 0.20 -7.38
CA SER A 127 -13.86 0.34 -6.45
C SER A 127 -14.12 -0.95 -5.65
N ASP A 128 -13.76 -2.10 -6.23
CA ASP A 128 -13.87 -3.45 -5.68
C ASP A 128 -12.52 -4.03 -5.20
N VAL A 129 -11.56 -3.17 -4.80
CA VAL A 129 -10.24 -3.64 -4.33
C VAL A 129 -10.38 -4.73 -3.28
N HIS A 130 -9.64 -5.83 -3.49
CA HIS A 130 -9.64 -7.04 -2.66
C HIS A 130 -8.21 -7.57 -2.48
N ARG A 131 -7.97 -8.25 -1.35
CA ARG A 131 -6.69 -8.90 -1.04
C ARG A 131 -6.88 -10.39 -0.88
N ASP A 132 -6.41 -11.14 -1.87
CA ASP A 132 -6.42 -12.60 -1.85
C ASP A 132 -5.16 -13.10 -1.13
N LEU A 133 -5.31 -13.52 0.13
CA LEU A 133 -4.21 -13.97 0.99
C LEU A 133 -3.78 -15.39 0.60
N LYS A 134 -2.51 -15.55 0.18
CA LYS A 134 -1.96 -16.83 -0.30
C LYS A 134 -1.20 -17.60 0.79
N ARG A 135 -0.47 -16.88 1.64
CA ARG A 135 0.35 -17.46 2.70
C ARG A 135 0.56 -16.46 3.83
N ILE A 136 0.44 -16.91 5.06
CA ILE A 136 0.64 -16.10 6.26
C ILE A 136 1.65 -16.78 7.16
N THR A 137 2.72 -16.10 7.51
CA THR A 137 3.70 -16.52 8.51
C THR A 137 3.69 -15.55 9.67
N VAL A 138 3.53 -16.09 10.89
CA VAL A 138 3.52 -15.29 12.13
C VAL A 138 4.71 -15.72 12.97
N ASN A 139 5.48 -14.74 13.44
CA ASN A 139 6.61 -14.96 14.34
C ASN A 139 6.68 -13.82 15.36
N GLY A 140 6.09 -14.02 16.52
CA GLY A 140 6.02 -13.02 17.58
C GLY A 140 5.31 -11.74 17.14
N ASP A 141 6.09 -10.67 17.01
CA ASP A 141 5.62 -9.34 16.62
C ASP A 141 5.75 -9.06 15.10
N THR A 142 6.16 -10.05 14.32
CA THR A 142 6.30 -9.94 12.88
C THR A 142 5.32 -10.85 12.16
N ILE A 143 4.60 -10.30 11.18
CA ILE A 143 3.69 -11.05 10.31
C ILE A 143 4.07 -10.78 8.86
N SER A 144 4.33 -11.85 8.11
CA SER A 144 4.65 -11.80 6.68
C SER A 144 3.53 -12.45 5.89
N ILE A 145 3.08 -11.80 4.81
CA ILE A 145 1.96 -12.26 4.02
C ILE A 145 2.29 -12.19 2.54
N GLU A 146 2.14 -13.31 1.84
CA GLU A 146 2.06 -13.34 0.38
C GLU A 146 0.59 -13.19 0.00
N LEU A 147 0.31 -12.29 -0.91
CA LEU A 147 -1.05 -11.99 -1.36
C LEU A 147 -1.08 -11.51 -2.81
N SER A 148 -2.27 -11.40 -3.35
CA SER A 148 -2.54 -10.63 -4.56
C SER A 148 -3.47 -9.46 -4.22
N ILE A 149 -3.15 -8.26 -4.71
CA ILE A 149 -4.10 -7.15 -4.76
C ILE A 149 -4.90 -7.32 -6.05
N GLN A 150 -6.19 -7.50 -5.90
CA GLN A 150 -7.13 -7.72 -7.00
C GLN A 150 -8.15 -6.59 -7.07
N GLY A 151 -8.73 -6.39 -8.25
CA GLY A 151 -9.79 -5.43 -8.46
C GLY A 151 -10.11 -5.21 -9.93
N THR A 152 -11.09 -4.35 -10.17
CA THR A 152 -11.45 -3.88 -11.51
C THR A 152 -10.94 -2.45 -11.68
N PHE A 153 -10.13 -2.20 -12.70
CA PHE A 153 -9.69 -0.84 -13.00
C PHE A 153 -10.86 -0.04 -13.58
N ASP A 154 -11.64 0.56 -12.72
CA ASP A 154 -12.83 1.37 -13.03
C ASP A 154 -12.66 2.85 -12.62
N GLY A 155 -11.61 3.16 -11.90
CA GLY A 155 -11.31 4.49 -11.40
C GLY A 155 -10.38 5.32 -12.29
N GLN A 156 -9.45 6.04 -11.67
CA GLN A 156 -8.53 6.93 -12.37
C GLN A 156 -7.11 6.80 -11.82
N LEU A 157 -6.14 6.50 -12.67
CA LEU A 157 -4.71 6.48 -12.33
C LEU A 157 -4.10 7.85 -12.64
N PRO A 158 -3.62 8.62 -11.65
CA PRO A 158 -2.88 9.86 -11.88
C PRO A 158 -1.58 9.59 -12.65
N THR A 159 -1.23 10.48 -13.59
CA THR A 159 0.02 10.38 -14.35
C THR A 159 1.07 11.37 -13.84
N PRO A 160 2.38 11.06 -13.94
CA PRO A 160 3.46 11.95 -13.49
C PRO A 160 3.51 13.28 -14.24
N THR A 161 2.94 13.34 -15.45
CA THR A 161 2.90 14.53 -16.31
C THR A 161 1.63 15.37 -16.10
N GLY A 162 0.78 14.99 -15.14
CA GLY A 162 -0.54 15.56 -14.92
C GLY A 162 -1.62 14.83 -15.75
N GLY A 163 -2.87 14.94 -15.27
CA GLY A 163 -4.01 14.22 -15.85
C GLY A 163 -4.16 12.80 -15.30
N PHE A 164 -5.01 12.01 -15.95
CA PHE A 164 -5.42 10.69 -15.49
C PHE A 164 -5.57 9.70 -16.65
N ILE A 165 -5.20 8.44 -16.40
CA ILE A 165 -5.62 7.31 -17.22
C ILE A 165 -6.94 6.81 -16.63
N LYS A 166 -8.01 6.82 -17.44
CA LYS A 166 -9.34 6.34 -17.01
C LYS A 166 -9.39 4.83 -16.98
N GLY A 167 -10.10 4.32 -16.00
CA GLY A 167 -10.44 2.92 -15.90
C GLY A 167 -11.15 2.39 -17.15
N ASN A 168 -10.82 1.18 -17.51
CA ASN A 168 -11.29 0.48 -18.73
C ASN A 168 -11.99 -0.85 -18.43
N GLY A 169 -12.22 -1.15 -17.13
CA GLY A 169 -12.86 -2.36 -16.68
C GLY A 169 -11.98 -3.61 -16.68
N GLN A 170 -10.67 -3.47 -16.94
CA GLN A 170 -9.75 -4.61 -16.88
C GLN A 170 -9.59 -5.12 -15.46
N LYS A 171 -9.45 -6.45 -15.33
CA LYS A 171 -9.17 -7.09 -14.04
C LYS A 171 -7.69 -7.02 -13.74
N VAL A 172 -7.38 -6.71 -12.50
CA VAL A 172 -6.03 -6.63 -11.95
C VAL A 172 -5.82 -7.75 -10.96
N ASP A 173 -4.66 -8.39 -11.02
CA ASP A 173 -4.21 -9.41 -10.07
C ASP A 173 -2.70 -9.23 -9.84
N ALA A 174 -2.34 -8.31 -8.94
CA ALA A 174 -0.97 -7.90 -8.70
C ALA A 174 -0.36 -8.67 -7.52
N PRO A 175 0.70 -9.48 -7.76
CA PRO A 175 1.40 -10.17 -6.68
C PRO A 175 2.00 -9.15 -5.72
N THR A 176 1.86 -9.41 -4.42
CA THR A 176 2.26 -8.50 -3.37
C THR A 176 2.84 -9.28 -2.19
N ALA A 177 3.83 -8.71 -1.52
CA ALA A 177 4.35 -9.23 -0.26
C ALA A 177 4.33 -8.12 0.79
N ASP A 178 3.76 -8.46 1.94
CA ASP A 178 3.55 -7.52 3.04
C ASP A 178 4.26 -8.00 4.31
N PHE A 179 4.93 -7.06 4.99
CA PHE A 179 5.61 -7.31 6.25
C PHE A 179 5.09 -6.32 7.29
N TRP A 180 4.43 -6.86 8.32
CA TRP A 180 3.87 -6.11 9.43
C TRP A 180 4.73 -6.28 10.68
N TYR A 181 5.08 -5.20 11.31
CA TYR A 181 5.82 -5.15 12.56
C TYR A 181 4.96 -4.50 13.63
N LEU A 182 4.70 -5.23 14.71
CA LEU A 182 3.84 -4.75 15.78
C LEU A 182 4.64 -4.59 17.08
N LYS A 183 4.14 -3.77 17.98
CA LYS A 183 4.61 -3.66 19.35
C LYS A 183 3.44 -3.21 20.22
N ASN A 184 3.21 -3.91 21.32
CA ASN A 184 2.13 -3.59 22.27
C ASN A 184 0.77 -3.43 21.58
N GLY A 185 0.43 -4.30 20.63
CA GLY A 185 -0.85 -4.27 19.91
C GLY A 185 -1.02 -3.09 18.93
N LYS A 186 0.08 -2.47 18.51
CA LYS A 186 0.09 -1.39 17.51
C LYS A 186 1.08 -1.68 16.40
N VAL A 187 0.73 -1.31 15.18
CA VAL A 187 1.62 -1.40 14.02
C VAL A 187 2.70 -0.32 14.12
N THR A 188 3.95 -0.72 14.21
CA THR A 188 5.09 0.20 14.21
C THR A 188 5.65 0.42 12.81
N ALA A 189 5.59 -0.60 11.95
CA ALA A 189 5.89 -0.48 10.53
C ALA A 189 5.05 -1.47 9.73
N PHE A 190 4.63 -1.06 8.56
CA PHE A 190 4.03 -1.89 7.54
C PHE A 190 4.79 -1.64 6.23
N ASN A 191 5.50 -2.66 5.74
CA ASN A 191 6.26 -2.60 4.49
C ASN A 191 5.49 -3.40 3.42
N CYS A 192 5.02 -2.71 2.39
CA CYS A 192 4.25 -3.29 1.30
C CYS A 192 5.09 -3.29 0.01
N PHE A 193 5.21 -4.46 -0.63
CA PHE A 193 5.93 -4.68 -1.88
C PHE A 193 4.95 -5.04 -2.99
N VAL A 194 4.32 -4.03 -3.57
CA VAL A 194 3.34 -4.22 -4.65
C VAL A 194 4.05 -4.54 -5.96
N GLY A 195 3.60 -5.55 -6.69
CA GLY A 195 4.05 -5.84 -8.04
C GLY A 195 3.52 -4.84 -9.07
N TYR A 196 3.93 -3.56 -8.98
CA TYR A 196 3.40 -2.48 -9.82
C TYR A 196 3.54 -2.73 -11.31
N SER A 197 4.62 -3.38 -11.77
CA SER A 197 4.78 -3.71 -13.20
C SER A 197 3.65 -4.60 -13.71
N LYS A 198 3.24 -5.60 -12.91
CA LYS A 198 2.10 -6.47 -13.23
C LYS A 198 0.78 -5.70 -13.11
N MET A 199 0.60 -4.93 -12.04
CA MET A 199 -0.59 -4.09 -11.84
C MET A 199 -0.82 -3.17 -13.04
N TYR A 200 0.19 -2.41 -13.46
CA TYR A 200 0.08 -1.49 -14.59
C TYR A 200 -0.14 -2.23 -15.91
N SER A 201 0.53 -3.36 -16.13
CA SER A 201 0.29 -4.19 -17.30
C SER A 201 -1.16 -4.67 -17.38
N ASP A 202 -1.74 -5.11 -16.25
CA ASP A 202 -3.15 -5.53 -16.19
C ASP A 202 -4.11 -4.37 -16.43
N MET A 203 -3.76 -3.16 -15.97
CA MET A 203 -4.52 -1.93 -16.26
C MET A 203 -4.39 -1.47 -17.72
N GLY A 204 -3.58 -2.14 -18.55
CA GLY A 204 -3.29 -1.74 -19.92
C GLY A 204 -2.35 -0.54 -20.03
N VAL A 205 -1.63 -0.20 -18.95
CA VAL A 205 -0.60 0.84 -18.95
C VAL A 205 0.71 0.23 -19.42
N ASN A 206 1.12 0.54 -20.64
CA ASN A 206 2.35 0.02 -21.21
C ASN A 206 3.53 0.94 -20.92
N PHE A 207 4.66 0.37 -20.54
CA PHE A 207 5.94 1.08 -20.52
C PHE A 207 6.41 1.30 -21.96
N ASP A 208 6.79 2.53 -22.29
CA ASP A 208 7.33 2.87 -23.62
C ASP A 208 8.81 2.48 -23.72
N TRP A 209 9.08 1.18 -23.80
CA TRP A 209 10.42 0.64 -23.99
C TRP A 209 11.10 1.13 -25.29
N PRO A 210 10.42 1.24 -26.47
CA PRO A 210 11.01 1.79 -27.67
C PRO A 210 11.53 3.22 -27.48
N SER A 211 10.74 4.11 -26.84
CA SER A 211 11.19 5.48 -26.55
C SER A 211 12.32 5.52 -25.53
N ALA A 212 12.35 4.60 -24.57
CA ALA A 212 13.45 4.50 -23.61
C ALA A 212 14.74 4.00 -24.26
N ALA A 213 14.67 3.00 -25.16
CA ALA A 213 15.82 2.42 -25.86
C ALA A 213 16.49 3.38 -26.84
N ASN A 214 15.75 4.37 -27.36
CA ASN A 214 16.27 5.33 -28.34
C ASN A 214 16.91 6.59 -27.72
N LYS A 215 17.10 6.63 -26.41
CA LYS A 215 17.71 7.77 -25.69
C LYS A 215 19.22 7.61 -25.44
N HIS A 216 19.87 6.64 -26.05
CA HIS A 216 21.31 6.38 -25.93
C HIS A 216 22.07 6.68 -27.21
#